data_abb0dd1f998f5f58966143a831730a34
#
_entry.id   abb0dd1f998f5f58966143a831730a34
#
_cell.length_a   1.000
_cell.length_b   1.000
_cell.length_c   1.000
_cell.angle_alpha   90.00
_cell.angle_beta   90.00
_cell.angle_gamma   90.00
#
_symmetry.space_group_name_H-M   'P 1'
#
loop_
_entity.id
_entity.type
_entity.pdbx_description
1 polymer ?
#
loop_
_entity_poly.entity_id
_entity_poly.type
_entity_poly.pdbx_seq_one_letter_code
_entity_poly.pdbx_strand_id
1 'polypeptide(L)'
;MSRPEEARDPAQNTTAEWYRSFTVELASHGLPASEVERTAASTRAEAEAARVPPGDLYGPAVLYAREVASALRDYQAAAPAPAPHSSSPHATADLGTTDFATTSAKTPPATPVVLRLTDVSARRGRRTVLSGINLTIHRGEVVAVVGANGAGKSTLLQLCAGLLRASSGSIERTPNFGYAPQLDSLAPLLTVDEHLRLFGAARGIRQGRSISTGHRLLTRLGWTARGDQTAGTLSGGTQQKLNVALAQLDAPDLLLLDEPYQGLDALAYEDLWALIAAWRASGAGILLVTHLLRDVDLVDRVVELPAPQEDARRTVLRMPRRTLRKESA
;
A
#
# COMPACT_ATOMS: atom_id res chain seq x y z
N MET A 1 -44.22 -32.92 12.18
CA MET A 1 -43.33 -32.61 11.03
C MET A 1 -42.41 -31.47 11.47
N SER A 2 -41.26 -31.84 12.02
CA SER A 2 -40.22 -30.91 12.50
C SER A 2 -39.33 -30.50 11.32
N ARG A 3 -39.14 -29.20 11.13
CA ARG A 3 -38.19 -28.68 10.12
C ARG A 3 -36.76 -29.03 10.55
N PRO A 4 -35.85 -29.39 9.62
CA PRO A 4 -34.46 -29.59 9.94
C PRO A 4 -33.80 -28.23 10.22
N GLU A 5 -33.08 -28.17 11.31
CA GLU A 5 -32.19 -27.10 11.73
C GLU A 5 -31.04 -27.04 10.71
N GLU A 6 -30.95 -25.95 9.95
CA GLU A 6 -29.85 -25.71 9.03
C GLU A 6 -28.53 -25.64 9.82
N ALA A 7 -27.69 -26.62 9.61
CA ALA A 7 -26.32 -26.65 10.14
C ALA A 7 -25.57 -25.45 9.58
N ARG A 8 -25.31 -24.44 10.41
CA ARG A 8 -24.47 -23.28 10.08
C ARG A 8 -23.04 -23.77 9.82
N ASP A 9 -22.50 -23.34 8.70
CA ASP A 9 -21.12 -23.63 8.26
C ASP A 9 -20.12 -23.20 9.38
N PRO A 10 -19.25 -24.09 9.88
CA PRO A 10 -18.25 -23.76 10.92
C PRO A 10 -17.30 -22.60 10.53
N ALA A 11 -17.06 -22.38 9.23
CA ALA A 11 -16.26 -21.25 8.75
C ALA A 11 -16.94 -19.90 8.96
N GLN A 12 -18.29 -19.83 8.88
CA GLN A 12 -19.05 -18.61 9.15
C GLN A 12 -19.06 -18.24 10.65
N ASN A 13 -19.01 -19.25 11.52
CA ASN A 13 -18.95 -19.02 12.97
C ASN A 13 -17.62 -18.41 13.40
N THR A 14 -16.50 -18.89 12.85
CA THR A 14 -15.16 -18.36 13.11
C THR A 14 -15.01 -16.91 12.60
N THR A 15 -15.56 -16.58 11.47
CA THR A 15 -15.56 -15.22 10.92
C THR A 15 -16.37 -14.25 11.77
N ALA A 16 -17.55 -14.66 12.23
CA ALA A 16 -18.40 -13.83 13.11
C ALA A 16 -17.76 -13.61 14.48
N GLU A 17 -17.09 -14.62 15.02
CA GLU A 17 -16.33 -14.49 16.28
C GLU A 17 -15.12 -13.58 16.14
N TRP A 18 -14.44 -13.63 15.00
CA TRP A 18 -13.32 -12.73 14.71
C TRP A 18 -13.78 -11.26 14.74
N TYR A 19 -14.87 -10.90 14.02
CA TYR A 19 -15.38 -9.53 14.01
C TYR A 19 -15.90 -9.09 15.36
N ARG A 20 -16.50 -9.98 16.15
CA ARG A 20 -16.92 -9.67 17.53
C ARG A 20 -15.73 -9.32 18.41
N SER A 21 -14.68 -10.13 18.37
CA SER A 21 -13.44 -9.88 19.11
C SER A 21 -12.75 -8.59 18.66
N PHE A 22 -12.73 -8.34 17.36
CA PHE A 22 -12.18 -7.12 16.76
C PHE A 22 -12.90 -5.86 17.25
N THR A 23 -14.23 -5.83 17.20
CA THR A 23 -15.01 -4.66 17.63
C THR A 23 -14.94 -4.42 19.13
N VAL A 24 -14.93 -5.48 19.95
CA VAL A 24 -14.79 -5.38 21.40
C VAL A 24 -13.43 -4.79 21.77
N GLU A 25 -12.36 -5.27 21.15
CA GLU A 25 -11.01 -4.76 21.42
C GLU A 25 -10.85 -3.31 20.93
N LEU A 26 -11.36 -2.94 19.74
CA LEU A 26 -11.37 -1.55 19.26
C LEU A 26 -12.08 -0.61 20.26
N ALA A 27 -13.24 -1.02 20.77
CA ALA A 27 -13.99 -0.24 21.76
C ALA A 27 -13.23 -0.08 23.08
N SER A 28 -12.47 -1.10 23.53
CA SER A 28 -11.66 -1.06 24.75
C SER A 28 -10.56 0.00 24.70
N HIS A 29 -10.16 0.42 23.51
CA HIS A 29 -9.16 1.48 23.31
C HIS A 29 -9.73 2.92 23.34
N GLY A 30 -11.00 3.09 23.69
CA GLY A 30 -11.63 4.40 23.88
C GLY A 30 -12.05 5.11 22.59
N LEU A 31 -12.13 4.39 21.46
CA LEU A 31 -12.64 4.94 20.22
C LEU A 31 -14.16 5.19 20.28
N PRO A 32 -14.67 6.27 19.65
CA PRO A 32 -16.10 6.52 19.53
C PRO A 32 -16.83 5.37 18.84
N ALA A 33 -18.04 5.03 19.27
CA ALA A 33 -18.83 3.92 18.72
C ALA A 33 -19.00 4.02 17.19
N SER A 34 -19.22 5.22 16.67
CA SER A 34 -19.33 5.49 15.23
C SER A 34 -18.04 5.19 14.46
N GLU A 35 -16.90 5.31 15.10
CA GLU A 35 -15.60 5.03 14.50
C GLU A 35 -15.29 3.53 14.52
N VAL A 36 -15.66 2.87 15.62
CA VAL A 36 -15.59 1.40 15.74
C VAL A 36 -16.44 0.73 14.66
N GLU A 37 -17.69 1.19 14.49
CA GLU A 37 -18.60 0.65 13.45
C GLU A 37 -18.07 0.89 12.04
N ARG A 38 -17.59 2.09 11.72
CA ARG A 38 -17.04 2.44 10.42
C ARG A 38 -15.81 1.60 10.11
N THR A 39 -14.90 1.44 11.06
CA THR A 39 -13.69 0.63 10.92
C THR A 39 -14.04 -0.84 10.72
N ALA A 40 -14.96 -1.39 11.50
CA ALA A 40 -15.40 -2.77 11.37
C ALA A 40 -16.12 -3.04 10.02
N ALA A 41 -16.90 -2.09 9.53
CA ALA A 41 -17.56 -2.16 8.24
C ALA A 41 -16.55 -2.14 7.08
N SER A 42 -15.55 -1.27 7.16
CA SER A 42 -14.47 -1.19 6.15
C SER A 42 -13.66 -2.49 6.11
N THR A 43 -13.25 -3.01 7.27
CA THR A 43 -12.50 -4.28 7.39
C THR A 43 -13.31 -5.47 6.85
N ARG A 44 -14.63 -5.47 7.07
CA ARG A 44 -15.52 -6.51 6.54
C ARG A 44 -15.63 -6.44 5.03
N ALA A 45 -15.87 -5.26 4.48
CA ALA A 45 -15.97 -5.05 3.04
C ALA A 45 -14.68 -5.47 2.30
N GLU A 46 -13.54 -5.22 2.92
CA GLU A 46 -12.22 -5.59 2.36
C GLU A 46 -12.02 -7.11 2.36
N ALA A 47 -12.33 -7.80 3.46
CA ALA A 47 -12.22 -9.26 3.54
C ALA A 47 -13.19 -9.96 2.56
N GLU A 48 -14.42 -9.44 2.41
CA GLU A 48 -15.41 -9.94 1.45
C GLU A 48 -14.92 -9.71 0.00
N ALA A 49 -14.34 -8.56 -0.30
CA ALA A 49 -13.78 -8.26 -1.62
C ALA A 49 -12.59 -9.18 -1.95
N ALA A 50 -11.74 -9.46 -0.97
CA ALA A 50 -10.61 -10.37 -1.09
C ALA A 50 -11.03 -11.85 -1.16
N ARG A 51 -12.25 -12.19 -0.72
CA ARG A 51 -12.75 -13.57 -0.54
C ARG A 51 -11.86 -14.42 0.36
N VAL A 52 -11.26 -13.80 1.39
CA VAL A 52 -10.37 -14.44 2.34
C VAL A 52 -10.94 -14.24 3.75
N PRO A 53 -10.93 -15.26 4.63
CA PRO A 53 -11.33 -15.10 6.02
C PRO A 53 -10.52 -13.99 6.70
N PRO A 54 -11.13 -13.15 7.56
CA PRO A 54 -10.43 -12.03 8.19
C PRO A 54 -9.23 -12.46 9.05
N GLY A 55 -9.29 -13.64 9.65
CA GLY A 55 -8.16 -14.19 10.40
C GLY A 55 -6.93 -14.50 9.54
N ASP A 56 -7.14 -14.91 8.29
CA ASP A 56 -6.06 -15.18 7.33
C ASP A 56 -5.52 -13.91 6.69
N LEU A 57 -6.38 -12.87 6.57
CA LEU A 57 -6.02 -11.60 5.96
C LEU A 57 -5.32 -10.65 6.94
N TYR A 58 -5.81 -10.59 8.19
CA TYR A 58 -5.38 -9.61 9.21
C TYR A 58 -4.73 -10.27 10.44
N GLY A 59 -4.73 -11.60 10.52
CA GLY A 59 -4.26 -12.31 11.70
C GLY A 59 -5.26 -12.27 12.88
N PRO A 60 -4.79 -12.47 14.12
CA PRO A 60 -5.66 -12.49 15.31
C PRO A 60 -6.39 -11.16 15.52
N ALA A 61 -7.72 -11.20 15.68
CA ALA A 61 -8.61 -10.04 15.80
C ALA A 61 -8.15 -9.02 16.86
N VAL A 62 -7.71 -9.48 18.01
CA VAL A 62 -7.25 -8.64 19.13
C VAL A 62 -5.98 -7.87 18.77
N LEU A 63 -5.03 -8.51 18.10
CA LEU A 63 -3.79 -7.86 17.68
C LEU A 63 -4.06 -6.82 16.60
N TYR A 64 -4.84 -7.17 15.60
CA TYR A 64 -5.22 -6.23 14.54
C TYR A 64 -6.02 -5.03 15.08
N ALA A 65 -6.93 -5.25 16.03
CA ALA A 65 -7.69 -4.16 16.68
C ALA A 65 -6.79 -3.18 17.43
N ARG A 66 -5.77 -3.67 18.14
CA ARG A 66 -4.77 -2.81 18.83
C ARG A 66 -4.00 -1.95 17.87
N GLU A 67 -3.60 -2.52 16.75
CA GLU A 67 -2.89 -1.83 15.69
C GLU A 67 -3.72 -0.70 15.09
N VAL A 68 -4.94 -1.01 14.70
CA VAL A 68 -5.89 -0.03 14.14
C VAL A 68 -6.22 1.06 15.16
N ALA A 69 -6.45 0.70 16.42
CA ALA A 69 -6.71 1.69 17.47
C ALA A 69 -5.51 2.61 17.76
N SER A 70 -4.29 2.10 17.67
CA SER A 70 -3.08 2.92 17.77
C SER A 70 -3.00 3.92 16.61
N ALA A 71 -3.13 3.43 15.38
CA ALA A 71 -3.07 4.27 14.18
C ALA A 71 -4.13 5.37 14.16
N LEU A 72 -5.36 5.07 14.62
CA LEU A 72 -6.44 6.06 14.71
C LEU A 72 -6.18 7.12 15.78
N ARG A 73 -5.60 6.76 16.93
CA ARG A 73 -5.21 7.73 17.97
C ARG A 73 -4.08 8.66 17.51
N ASP A 74 -3.08 8.11 16.86
CA ASP A 74 -1.95 8.88 16.33
C ASP A 74 -2.42 9.86 15.26
N TYR A 75 -3.37 9.44 14.40
CA TYR A 75 -4.03 10.31 13.43
C TYR A 75 -4.84 11.44 14.10
N GLN A 76 -5.59 11.15 15.16
CA GLN A 76 -6.36 12.17 15.90
C GLN A 76 -5.46 13.13 16.67
N ALA A 77 -4.34 12.67 17.21
CA ALA A 77 -3.36 13.51 17.90
C ALA A 77 -2.60 14.44 16.92
N ALA A 78 -2.44 14.03 15.66
CA ALA A 78 -1.79 14.82 14.62
C ALA A 78 -2.74 15.80 13.91
N ALA A 79 -4.06 15.71 14.11
CA ALA A 79 -5.04 16.59 13.49
C ALA A 79 -4.94 18.00 14.10
N PRO A 80 -4.75 19.09 13.32
CA PRO A 80 -4.77 20.45 13.85
C PRO A 80 -6.16 20.77 14.40
N ALA A 81 -6.19 21.45 15.55
CA ALA A 81 -7.42 21.89 16.21
C ALA A 81 -8.31 22.68 15.25
N PRO A 82 -9.66 22.49 15.28
CA PRO A 82 -10.55 23.21 14.40
C PRO A 82 -10.48 24.71 14.67
N ALA A 83 -10.13 25.48 13.63
CA ALA A 83 -10.14 26.94 13.67
C ALA A 83 -11.56 27.45 13.88
N PRO A 84 -11.76 28.54 14.67
CA PRO A 84 -13.08 29.10 14.92
C PRO A 84 -13.71 29.64 13.63
N HIS A 85 -14.97 29.30 13.40
CA HIS A 85 -15.76 29.76 12.26
C HIS A 85 -15.87 31.30 12.25
N SER A 86 -15.27 31.97 11.29
CA SER A 86 -15.61 33.31 10.90
C SER A 86 -16.27 33.29 9.52
N SER A 87 -17.51 33.72 9.49
CA SER A 87 -18.35 33.92 8.32
C SER A 87 -17.90 35.11 7.48
N SER A 88 -17.77 34.93 6.16
CA SER A 88 -18.14 35.85 5.06
C SER A 88 -17.18 35.81 3.86
N PRO A 89 -17.52 36.41 2.67
CA PRO A 89 -18.32 35.80 1.62
C PRO A 89 -17.53 35.59 0.31
N HIS A 90 -18.16 34.88 -0.63
CA HIS A 90 -17.79 34.65 -2.04
C HIS A 90 -16.66 35.49 -2.65
N ALA A 91 -15.59 34.76 -3.03
CA ALA A 91 -14.74 35.12 -4.14
C ALA A 91 -14.50 33.87 -4.98
N THR A 92 -14.91 33.91 -6.23
CA THR A 92 -14.56 33.00 -7.30
C THR A 92 -13.04 32.95 -7.42
N ALA A 93 -12.42 31.84 -7.04
CA ALA A 93 -11.00 31.62 -7.22
C ALA A 93 -10.78 30.45 -8.17
N ASP A 94 -10.08 30.79 -9.21
CA ASP A 94 -9.36 30.03 -10.20
C ASP A 94 -8.84 28.70 -9.66
N LEU A 95 -9.03 27.62 -10.44
CA LEU A 95 -8.51 26.28 -10.13
C LEU A 95 -6.98 26.27 -10.30
N GLY A 96 -6.30 26.85 -9.32
CA GLY A 96 -4.86 26.79 -9.17
C GLY A 96 -4.41 25.40 -8.75
N THR A 97 -3.36 24.95 -9.38
CA THR A 97 -2.49 23.82 -9.10
C THR A 97 -2.48 23.44 -7.61
N THR A 98 -2.92 22.23 -7.28
CA THR A 98 -2.93 21.73 -5.91
C THR A 98 -1.50 21.38 -5.50
N ASP A 99 -0.80 22.32 -4.86
CA ASP A 99 0.42 22.03 -4.12
C ASP A 99 0.06 21.18 -2.91
N PHE A 100 0.54 19.93 -2.92
CA PHE A 100 0.38 19.05 -1.78
C PHE A 100 1.11 19.64 -0.56
N ALA A 101 0.34 19.95 0.48
CA ALA A 101 0.87 20.47 1.73
C ALA A 101 1.92 19.50 2.31
N THR A 102 3.18 19.90 2.24
CA THR A 102 4.32 19.18 2.78
C THR A 102 4.41 19.52 4.27
N THR A 103 4.07 18.58 5.11
CA THR A 103 4.29 18.72 6.56
C THR A 103 5.78 18.65 6.83
N SER A 104 6.34 19.77 7.30
CA SER A 104 7.71 19.97 7.85
C SER A 104 8.86 19.36 7.03
N ALA A 105 9.32 20.08 6.00
CA ALA A 105 10.54 19.76 5.30
C ALA A 105 11.76 20.25 6.10
N LYS A 106 12.53 19.30 6.64
CA LYS A 106 13.94 19.55 6.96
C LYS A 106 14.63 19.80 5.61
N THR A 107 15.18 20.99 5.38
CA THR A 107 15.87 21.37 4.12
C THR A 107 16.89 20.30 3.75
N PRO A 108 16.72 19.57 2.64
CA PRO A 108 17.70 18.55 2.28
C PRO A 108 19.00 19.21 1.82
N PRO A 109 20.16 18.65 2.18
CA PRO A 109 21.41 19.01 1.54
C PRO A 109 21.30 18.78 0.04
N ALA A 110 22.22 19.36 -0.78
CA ALA A 110 22.25 19.21 -2.24
C ALA A 110 22.59 17.76 -2.66
N THR A 111 21.77 16.82 -2.24
CA THR A 111 21.89 15.39 -2.52
C THR A 111 21.29 15.08 -3.91
N PRO A 112 21.91 14.20 -4.71
CA PRO A 112 21.43 13.86 -6.03
C PRO A 112 19.99 13.35 -6.00
N VAL A 113 19.17 13.80 -6.97
CA VAL A 113 17.80 13.31 -7.19
C VAL A 113 17.88 11.92 -7.83
N VAL A 114 17.15 10.95 -7.27
CA VAL A 114 17.03 9.58 -7.81
C VAL A 114 15.68 9.30 -8.45
N LEU A 115 14.65 10.10 -8.11
CA LEU A 115 13.33 10.06 -8.73
C LEU A 115 12.74 11.46 -8.77
N ARG A 116 12.17 11.85 -9.91
CA ARG A 116 11.39 13.07 -10.07
C ARG A 116 10.15 12.82 -10.92
N LEU A 117 9.01 13.19 -10.40
CA LEU A 117 7.74 13.25 -11.08
C LEU A 117 7.34 14.72 -11.23
N THR A 118 6.95 15.13 -12.43
CA THR A 118 6.49 16.50 -12.71
C THR A 118 5.15 16.42 -13.43
N ASP A 119 4.11 16.89 -12.75
CA ASP A 119 2.72 16.95 -13.22
C ASP A 119 2.19 15.61 -13.78
N VAL A 120 2.54 14.51 -13.10
CA VAL A 120 2.25 13.16 -13.56
C VAL A 120 0.79 12.81 -13.33
N SER A 121 0.09 12.44 -14.41
CA SER A 121 -1.28 11.94 -14.35
C SER A 121 -1.37 10.54 -14.98
N ALA A 122 -2.30 9.72 -14.49
CA ALA A 122 -2.55 8.38 -15.00
C ALA A 122 -4.03 8.08 -15.11
N ARG A 123 -4.40 7.37 -16.20
CA ARG A 123 -5.78 6.93 -16.47
C ARG A 123 -5.82 5.41 -16.66
N ARG A 124 -6.87 4.79 -16.13
CA ARG A 124 -7.25 3.40 -16.44
C ARG A 124 -8.59 3.42 -17.17
N GLY A 125 -8.55 3.20 -18.47
CA GLY A 125 -9.72 3.40 -19.33
C GLY A 125 -10.21 4.85 -19.27
N ARG A 126 -11.46 5.07 -18.86
CA ARG A 126 -12.07 6.40 -18.74
C ARG A 126 -11.82 7.07 -17.38
N ARG A 127 -11.33 6.34 -16.37
CA ARG A 127 -11.13 6.85 -15.01
C ARG A 127 -9.72 7.43 -14.85
N THR A 128 -9.63 8.66 -14.36
CA THR A 128 -8.36 9.23 -13.87
C THR A 128 -8.07 8.63 -12.50
N VAL A 129 -6.90 8.01 -12.37
CA VAL A 129 -6.44 7.36 -11.13
C VAL A 129 -5.49 8.27 -10.37
N LEU A 130 -4.62 8.99 -11.09
CA LEU A 130 -3.69 9.96 -10.54
C LEU A 130 -3.79 11.25 -11.36
N SER A 131 -3.68 12.41 -10.72
CA SER A 131 -3.77 13.71 -11.38
C SER A 131 -2.75 14.67 -10.81
N GLY A 132 -1.85 15.20 -11.67
CA GLY A 132 -0.93 16.28 -11.33
C GLY A 132 0.08 15.97 -10.24
N ILE A 133 0.57 14.71 -10.15
CA ILE A 133 1.47 14.29 -9.08
C ILE A 133 2.86 14.89 -9.29
N ASN A 134 3.33 15.63 -8.27
CA ASN A 134 4.68 16.15 -8.17
C ASN A 134 5.39 15.49 -6.99
N LEU A 135 6.51 14.82 -7.24
CA LEU A 135 7.28 14.10 -6.23
C LEU A 135 8.76 14.09 -6.60
N THR A 136 9.62 14.42 -5.65
CA THR A 136 11.07 14.28 -5.83
C THR A 136 11.62 13.47 -4.68
N ILE A 137 12.51 12.51 -4.96
CA ILE A 137 13.22 11.71 -3.96
C ILE A 137 14.71 11.87 -4.19
N HIS A 138 15.42 12.08 -3.11
CA HIS A 138 16.88 12.25 -3.09
C HIS A 138 17.57 10.98 -2.60
N ARG A 139 18.85 10.86 -2.86
CA ARG A 139 19.67 9.79 -2.27
C ARG A 139 19.61 9.85 -0.75
N GLY A 140 19.44 8.69 -0.11
CA GLY A 140 19.34 8.58 1.34
C GLY A 140 18.07 9.15 1.94
N GLU A 141 17.03 9.38 1.14
CA GLU A 141 15.69 9.81 1.60
C GLU A 141 14.72 8.65 1.57
N VAL A 142 13.92 8.48 2.62
CA VAL A 142 12.81 7.55 2.71
C VAL A 142 11.50 8.33 2.65
N VAL A 143 10.71 8.11 1.60
CA VAL A 143 9.41 8.74 1.39
C VAL A 143 8.32 7.68 1.46
N ALA A 144 7.35 7.86 2.36
CA ALA A 144 6.17 7.01 2.41
C ALA A 144 5.01 7.65 1.65
N VAL A 145 4.33 6.88 0.81
CA VAL A 145 3.09 7.26 0.16
C VAL A 145 1.95 6.50 0.82
N VAL A 146 1.03 7.26 1.40
CA VAL A 146 -0.18 6.74 2.07
C VAL A 146 -1.44 7.13 1.30
N GLY A 147 -2.56 6.51 1.63
CA GLY A 147 -3.85 6.84 1.03
C GLY A 147 -4.80 5.65 1.07
N ALA A 148 -6.08 5.91 0.89
CA ALA A 148 -7.13 4.90 0.89
C ALA A 148 -6.92 3.82 -0.18
N ASN A 149 -7.56 2.65 0.00
CA ASN A 149 -7.57 1.61 -1.03
C ASN A 149 -8.19 2.16 -2.32
N GLY A 150 -7.50 1.91 -3.44
CA GLY A 150 -7.89 2.48 -4.74
C GLY A 150 -7.44 3.92 -5.01
N ALA A 151 -6.72 4.59 -4.10
CA ALA A 151 -6.16 5.93 -4.32
C ALA A 151 -5.08 6.00 -5.41
N GLY A 152 -4.64 4.85 -5.94
CA GLY A 152 -3.65 4.81 -7.01
C GLY A 152 -2.21 4.57 -6.55
N LYS A 153 -1.99 4.17 -5.31
CA LYS A 153 -0.65 3.94 -4.73
C LYS A 153 0.21 2.98 -5.57
N SER A 154 -0.28 1.77 -5.82
CA SER A 154 0.44 0.80 -6.67
C SER A 154 0.56 1.27 -8.12
N THR A 155 -0.42 2.06 -8.63
CA THR A 155 -0.32 2.68 -9.96
C THR A 155 0.84 3.69 -9.99
N LEU A 156 1.03 4.48 -8.94
CA LEU A 156 2.16 5.40 -8.81
C LEU A 156 3.50 4.65 -8.83
N LEU A 157 3.63 3.57 -8.06
CA LEU A 157 4.85 2.75 -8.08
C LEU A 157 5.11 2.11 -9.44
N GLN A 158 4.07 1.58 -10.10
CA GLN A 158 4.19 1.00 -11.45
C GLN A 158 4.63 2.05 -12.49
N LEU A 159 4.16 3.29 -12.38
CA LEU A 159 4.65 4.42 -13.19
C LEU A 159 6.13 4.71 -12.89
N CYS A 160 6.50 4.81 -11.62
CA CYS A 160 7.89 5.00 -11.20
C CYS A 160 8.80 3.85 -11.67
N ALA A 161 8.31 2.60 -11.65
CA ALA A 161 9.02 1.44 -12.17
C ALA A 161 9.08 1.39 -13.71
N GLY A 162 8.29 2.23 -14.42
CA GLY A 162 8.19 2.22 -15.89
C GLY A 162 7.36 1.07 -16.45
N LEU A 163 6.60 0.37 -15.60
CA LEU A 163 5.67 -0.70 -16.00
C LEU A 163 4.38 -0.15 -16.61
N LEU A 164 4.06 1.11 -16.29
CA LEU A 164 2.97 1.87 -16.87
C LEU A 164 3.49 3.17 -17.48
N ARG A 165 2.77 3.68 -18.48
CA ARG A 165 3.01 5.02 -19.04
C ARG A 165 2.10 6.03 -18.41
N ALA A 166 2.65 7.19 -18.06
CA ALA A 166 1.85 8.34 -17.64
C ALA A 166 0.96 8.83 -18.80
N SER A 167 -0.23 9.32 -18.45
CA SER A 167 -1.12 9.97 -19.44
C SER A 167 -0.66 11.40 -19.75
N SER A 168 -0.02 12.06 -18.79
CA SER A 168 0.62 13.38 -18.92
C SER A 168 1.73 13.53 -17.88
N GLY A 169 2.57 14.56 -18.03
CA GLY A 169 3.71 14.83 -17.16
C GLY A 169 4.96 14.03 -17.53
N SER A 170 5.99 14.13 -16.72
CA SER A 170 7.26 13.43 -16.94
C SER A 170 7.75 12.72 -15.69
N ILE A 171 8.45 11.60 -15.88
CA ILE A 171 9.07 10.81 -14.83
C ILE A 171 10.54 10.61 -15.20
N GLU A 172 11.41 11.11 -14.33
CA GLU A 172 12.84 10.93 -14.42
C GLU A 172 13.30 10.07 -13.24
N ARG A 173 14.06 9.02 -13.50
CA ARG A 173 14.61 8.17 -12.44
C ARG A 173 16.02 7.70 -12.77
N THR A 174 16.76 7.32 -11.73
CA THR A 174 18.02 6.61 -11.89
C THR A 174 17.82 5.29 -12.66
N PRO A 175 18.74 4.87 -13.52
CA PRO A 175 18.65 3.57 -14.19
C PRO A 175 18.81 2.40 -13.23
N ASN A 176 19.57 2.57 -12.13
CA ASN A 176 19.79 1.55 -11.12
C ASN A 176 18.71 1.63 -10.03
N PHE A 177 17.59 0.95 -10.24
CA PHE A 177 16.49 0.89 -9.28
C PHE A 177 16.03 -0.54 -9.03
N GLY A 178 15.47 -0.79 -7.83
CA GLY A 178 14.79 -2.02 -7.46
C GLY A 178 13.30 -1.79 -7.26
N TYR A 179 12.49 -2.78 -7.62
CA TYR A 179 11.05 -2.75 -7.40
C TYR A 179 10.60 -4.05 -6.74
N ALA A 180 10.01 -3.94 -5.56
CA ALA A 180 9.33 -5.02 -4.86
C ALA A 180 7.82 -4.76 -4.94
N PRO A 181 7.10 -5.45 -5.83
CA PRO A 181 5.65 -5.34 -5.94
C PRO A 181 4.96 -6.03 -4.75
N GLN A 182 3.68 -5.73 -4.56
CA GLN A 182 2.80 -6.50 -3.71
C GLN A 182 2.73 -7.96 -4.20
N LEU A 183 2.22 -8.89 -3.38
CA LEU A 183 2.11 -10.32 -3.65
C LEU A 183 1.71 -10.67 -5.10
N ASP A 184 1.93 -11.92 -5.52
CA ASP A 184 1.63 -12.50 -6.85
C ASP A 184 2.58 -12.11 -8.00
N SER A 185 3.80 -11.64 -7.69
CA SER A 185 4.80 -11.27 -8.71
C SER A 185 5.85 -12.36 -8.98
N LEU A 186 5.91 -13.38 -8.13
CA LEU A 186 6.87 -14.48 -8.27
C LEU A 186 6.31 -15.57 -9.18
N ALA A 187 7.16 -16.18 -9.99
CA ALA A 187 6.79 -17.35 -10.79
C ALA A 187 6.63 -18.57 -9.87
N PRO A 188 5.44 -19.13 -9.68
CA PRO A 188 5.18 -20.11 -8.62
C PRO A 188 5.96 -21.42 -8.77
N LEU A 189 6.36 -21.77 -9.99
CA LEU A 189 7.11 -22.98 -10.30
C LEU A 189 8.63 -22.82 -10.21
N LEU A 190 9.14 -21.58 -10.18
CA LEU A 190 10.56 -21.34 -10.00
C LEU A 190 10.96 -21.45 -8.53
N THR A 191 12.14 -22.01 -8.30
CA THR A 191 12.75 -22.08 -6.97
C THR A 191 13.30 -20.73 -6.53
N VAL A 192 13.62 -20.59 -5.24
CA VAL A 192 14.29 -19.40 -4.70
C VAL A 192 15.57 -19.09 -5.47
N ASP A 193 16.43 -20.11 -5.67
CA ASP A 193 17.69 -19.93 -6.40
C ASP A 193 17.48 -19.57 -7.85
N GLU A 194 16.47 -20.11 -8.51
CA GLU A 194 16.15 -19.76 -9.89
C GLU A 194 15.68 -18.31 -10.02
N HIS A 195 14.87 -17.80 -9.07
CA HIS A 195 14.54 -16.39 -9.01
C HIS A 195 15.79 -15.52 -8.83
N LEU A 196 16.67 -15.88 -7.90
CA LEU A 196 17.90 -15.12 -7.67
C LEU A 196 18.80 -15.12 -8.90
N ARG A 197 18.91 -16.26 -9.63
CA ARG A 197 19.64 -16.34 -10.89
C ARG A 197 19.03 -15.47 -11.97
N LEU A 198 17.71 -15.57 -12.17
CA LEU A 198 16.97 -14.85 -13.20
C LEU A 198 17.10 -13.33 -13.02
N PHE A 199 16.80 -12.85 -11.83
CA PHE A 199 16.88 -11.42 -11.51
C PHE A 199 18.32 -10.91 -11.49
N GLY A 200 19.28 -11.73 -11.06
CA GLY A 200 20.70 -11.41 -11.13
C GLY A 200 21.19 -11.32 -12.59
N ALA A 201 20.81 -12.27 -13.43
CA ALA A 201 21.17 -12.26 -14.85
C ALA A 201 20.61 -11.04 -15.58
N ALA A 202 19.35 -10.66 -15.32
CA ALA A 202 18.72 -9.46 -15.87
C ALA A 202 19.47 -8.16 -15.52
N ARG A 203 20.29 -8.18 -14.46
CA ARG A 203 21.11 -7.04 -13.98
C ARG A 203 22.62 -7.23 -14.24
N GLY A 204 23.01 -8.26 -15.00
CA GLY A 204 24.41 -8.55 -15.29
C GLY A 204 25.21 -9.06 -14.09
N ILE A 205 24.56 -9.51 -13.01
CA ILE A 205 25.22 -10.05 -11.82
C ILE A 205 25.61 -11.50 -12.07
N ARG A 206 26.84 -11.86 -11.74
CA ARG A 206 27.31 -13.27 -11.80
C ARG A 206 26.42 -14.15 -10.90
N GLN A 207 26.03 -15.34 -11.40
CA GLN A 207 25.12 -16.26 -10.74
C GLN A 207 25.48 -16.56 -9.27
N GLY A 208 26.75 -16.91 -8.97
CA GLY A 208 27.18 -17.21 -7.60
C GLY A 208 27.05 -15.99 -6.67
N ARG A 209 27.32 -14.78 -7.17
CA ARG A 209 27.14 -13.54 -6.40
C ARG A 209 25.65 -13.24 -6.16
N SER A 210 24.82 -13.44 -7.18
CA SER A 210 23.37 -13.24 -7.07
C SER A 210 22.77 -14.14 -5.99
N ILE A 211 23.05 -15.44 -6.05
CA ILE A 211 22.57 -16.42 -5.06
C ILE A 211 23.07 -16.07 -3.66
N SER A 212 24.38 -15.88 -3.48
CA SER A 212 24.96 -15.59 -2.17
C SER A 212 24.46 -14.28 -1.57
N THR A 213 24.23 -13.24 -2.39
CA THR A 213 23.68 -11.97 -1.95
C THR A 213 22.21 -12.13 -1.57
N GLY A 214 21.42 -12.82 -2.39
CA GLY A 214 20.01 -13.07 -2.11
C GLY A 214 19.83 -13.83 -0.79
N HIS A 215 20.54 -14.93 -0.59
CA HIS A 215 20.46 -15.69 0.67
C HIS A 215 20.84 -14.85 1.90
N ARG A 216 21.89 -14.00 1.80
CA ARG A 216 22.23 -13.07 2.90
C ARG A 216 21.10 -12.08 3.19
N LEU A 217 20.44 -11.53 2.17
CA LEU A 217 19.31 -10.63 2.34
C LEU A 217 18.14 -11.34 3.01
N LEU A 218 17.81 -12.57 2.55
CA LEU A 218 16.75 -13.37 3.14
C LEU A 218 17.03 -13.73 4.61
N THR A 219 18.27 -14.08 4.93
CA THR A 219 18.69 -14.34 6.32
C THR A 219 18.52 -13.09 7.20
N ARG A 220 18.84 -11.90 6.66
CA ARG A 220 18.64 -10.62 7.38
C ARG A 220 17.16 -10.26 7.54
N LEU A 221 16.28 -10.81 6.73
CA LEU A 221 14.82 -10.73 6.86
C LEU A 221 14.25 -11.87 7.74
N GLY A 222 15.09 -12.51 8.55
CA GLY A 222 14.68 -13.57 9.46
C GLY A 222 14.25 -14.86 8.74
N TRP A 223 14.75 -15.13 7.51
CA TRP A 223 14.42 -16.35 6.79
C TRP A 223 15.64 -17.02 6.17
N THR A 224 15.97 -18.21 6.66
CA THR A 224 16.97 -19.08 6.05
C THR A 224 16.31 -19.91 4.94
N ALA A 225 16.36 -19.38 3.74
CA ALA A 225 15.75 -20.01 2.57
C ALA A 225 16.52 -21.26 2.14
N ARG A 226 15.80 -22.33 1.76
CA ARG A 226 16.35 -23.43 0.98
C ARG A 226 16.23 -23.08 -0.49
N GLY A 227 17.32 -23.16 -1.22
CA GLY A 227 17.41 -22.74 -2.61
C GLY A 227 16.53 -23.53 -3.57
N ASP A 228 16.19 -24.77 -3.21
CA ASP A 228 15.33 -25.71 -3.96
C ASP A 228 13.82 -25.52 -3.72
N GLN A 229 13.44 -24.66 -2.80
CA GLN A 229 12.03 -24.38 -2.47
C GLN A 229 11.37 -23.57 -3.58
N THR A 230 10.25 -24.05 -4.15
CA THR A 230 9.48 -23.31 -5.17
C THR A 230 8.68 -22.16 -4.55
N ALA A 231 8.58 -21.03 -5.25
CA ALA A 231 7.89 -19.86 -4.75
C ALA A 231 6.39 -20.11 -4.45
N GLY A 232 5.75 -20.99 -5.20
CA GLY A 232 4.34 -21.34 -4.97
C GLY A 232 4.09 -22.12 -3.67
N THR A 233 5.13 -22.67 -3.01
CA THR A 233 5.02 -23.36 -1.71
C THR A 233 5.33 -22.45 -0.53
N LEU A 234 5.74 -21.21 -0.77
CA LEU A 234 6.07 -20.24 0.27
C LEU A 234 4.81 -19.58 0.82
N SER A 235 4.80 -19.24 2.11
CA SER A 235 3.78 -18.36 2.68
C SER A 235 3.84 -16.96 2.05
N GLY A 236 2.76 -16.20 2.10
CA GLY A 236 2.72 -14.84 1.57
C GLY A 236 3.84 -13.94 2.14
N GLY A 237 4.05 -13.97 3.46
CA GLY A 237 5.15 -13.23 4.10
C GLY A 237 6.53 -13.66 3.62
N THR A 238 6.72 -14.96 3.34
CA THR A 238 7.98 -15.48 2.81
C THR A 238 8.20 -15.08 1.35
N GLN A 239 7.12 -15.06 0.55
CA GLN A 239 7.15 -14.53 -0.82
C GLN A 239 7.51 -13.03 -0.82
N GLN A 240 6.98 -12.27 0.12
CA GLN A 240 7.29 -10.84 0.27
C GLN A 240 8.76 -10.62 0.64
N LYS A 241 9.32 -11.42 1.55
CA LYS A 241 10.77 -11.40 1.85
C LYS A 241 11.60 -11.66 0.59
N LEU A 242 11.19 -12.60 -0.25
CA LEU A 242 11.88 -12.88 -1.52
C LEU A 242 11.77 -11.70 -2.49
N ASN A 243 10.59 -11.08 -2.64
CA ASN A 243 10.39 -9.89 -3.48
C ASN A 243 11.32 -8.74 -3.06
N VAL A 244 11.40 -8.46 -1.77
CA VAL A 244 12.29 -7.42 -1.22
C VAL A 244 13.76 -7.76 -1.48
N ALA A 245 14.17 -9.01 -1.29
CA ALA A 245 15.53 -9.45 -1.57
C ALA A 245 15.89 -9.33 -3.06
N LEU A 246 14.98 -9.70 -3.96
CA LEU A 246 15.16 -9.57 -5.41
C LEU A 246 15.31 -8.09 -5.84
N ALA A 247 14.53 -7.19 -5.26
CA ALA A 247 14.64 -5.76 -5.53
C ALA A 247 16.00 -5.19 -5.13
N GLN A 248 16.63 -5.74 -4.09
CA GLN A 248 17.89 -5.24 -3.50
C GLN A 248 19.16 -5.94 -4.04
N LEU A 249 19.05 -6.92 -4.93
CA LEU A 249 20.19 -7.74 -5.38
C LEU A 249 21.40 -6.95 -5.88
N ASP A 250 21.18 -5.82 -6.54
CA ASP A 250 22.21 -4.98 -7.18
C ASP A 250 22.51 -3.70 -6.41
N ALA A 251 22.17 -3.62 -5.14
CA ALA A 251 22.32 -2.43 -4.32
C ALA A 251 21.87 -1.15 -5.05
N PRO A 252 20.59 -1.05 -5.38
CA PRO A 252 20.07 0.03 -6.24
C PRO A 252 20.15 1.40 -5.57
N ASP A 253 20.25 2.46 -6.41
CA ASP A 253 20.18 3.85 -5.96
C ASP A 253 18.77 4.28 -5.55
N LEU A 254 17.75 3.58 -6.05
CA LEU A 254 16.32 3.81 -5.74
C LEU A 254 15.63 2.48 -5.48
N LEU A 255 14.92 2.38 -4.37
CA LEU A 255 14.03 1.27 -4.05
C LEU A 255 12.57 1.72 -4.09
N LEU A 256 11.75 0.95 -4.79
CA LEU A 256 10.30 1.10 -4.89
C LEU A 256 9.66 -0.09 -4.20
N LEU A 257 8.98 0.13 -3.07
CA LEU A 257 8.44 -0.94 -2.22
C LEU A 257 6.93 -0.80 -2.09
N ASP A 258 6.18 -1.80 -2.58
CA ASP A 258 4.70 -1.83 -2.50
C ASP A 258 4.27 -2.76 -1.37
N GLU A 259 3.79 -2.17 -0.26
CA GLU A 259 3.33 -2.88 0.94
C GLU A 259 4.34 -3.95 1.43
N PRO A 260 5.63 -3.61 1.62
CA PRO A 260 6.71 -4.62 1.76
C PRO A 260 6.64 -5.43 3.05
N TYR A 261 5.83 -5.03 4.02
CA TYR A 261 5.63 -5.72 5.29
C TYR A 261 4.34 -6.56 5.34
N GLN A 262 3.58 -6.61 4.25
CA GLN A 262 2.34 -7.40 4.22
C GLN A 262 2.65 -8.88 4.47
N GLY A 263 1.96 -9.47 5.45
CA GLY A 263 2.14 -10.87 5.85
C GLY A 263 3.43 -11.16 6.64
N LEU A 264 4.20 -10.14 7.04
CA LEU A 264 5.34 -10.31 7.94
C LEU A 264 4.86 -10.41 9.40
N ASP A 265 5.53 -11.24 10.18
CA ASP A 265 5.43 -11.23 11.65
C ASP A 265 6.16 -10.00 12.25
N ALA A 266 6.01 -9.79 13.56
CA ALA A 266 6.60 -8.64 14.24
C ALA A 266 8.13 -8.56 14.11
N LEU A 267 8.83 -9.70 14.22
CA LEU A 267 10.30 -9.73 14.08
C LEU A 267 10.74 -9.42 12.66
N ALA A 268 10.08 -9.99 11.66
CA ALA A 268 10.39 -9.71 10.26
C ALA A 268 10.07 -8.27 9.86
N TYR A 269 9.08 -7.65 10.50
CA TYR A 269 8.78 -6.23 10.35
C TYR A 269 9.94 -5.35 10.88
N GLU A 270 10.45 -5.65 12.08
CA GLU A 270 11.62 -4.97 12.65
C GLU A 270 12.88 -5.18 11.78
N ASP A 271 13.13 -6.40 11.33
CA ASP A 271 14.22 -6.73 10.43
C ASP A 271 14.15 -5.95 9.11
N LEU A 272 12.96 -5.79 8.54
CA LEU A 272 12.74 -5.01 7.34
C LEU A 272 13.08 -3.53 7.55
N TRP A 273 12.64 -2.92 8.65
CA TRP A 273 12.95 -1.53 8.97
C TRP A 273 14.44 -1.32 9.23
N ALA A 274 15.11 -2.27 9.90
CA ALA A 274 16.57 -2.25 10.07
C ALA A 274 17.30 -2.28 8.71
N LEU A 275 16.78 -3.05 7.74
CA LEU A 275 17.29 -3.07 6.37
C LEU A 275 17.03 -1.77 5.63
N ILE A 276 15.83 -1.20 5.71
CA ILE A 276 15.48 0.11 5.12
C ILE A 276 16.42 1.20 5.64
N ALA A 277 16.66 1.23 6.96
CA ALA A 277 17.61 2.17 7.57
C ALA A 277 19.04 1.96 7.05
N ALA A 278 19.49 0.72 6.90
CA ALA A 278 20.81 0.41 6.34
C ALA A 278 20.93 0.82 4.86
N TRP A 279 19.89 0.61 4.04
CA TRP A 279 19.86 1.03 2.64
C TRP A 279 19.86 2.56 2.51
N ARG A 280 19.06 3.25 3.33
CA ARG A 280 19.09 4.70 3.45
C ARG A 280 20.49 5.21 3.80
N ALA A 281 21.14 4.63 4.80
CA ALA A 281 22.49 4.99 5.23
C ALA A 281 23.53 4.73 4.13
N SER A 282 23.33 3.74 3.27
CA SER A 282 24.19 3.48 2.09
C SER A 282 23.91 4.45 0.92
N GLY A 283 22.92 5.34 1.06
CA GLY A 283 22.59 6.36 0.07
C GLY A 283 21.48 5.98 -0.90
N ALA A 284 20.75 4.88 -0.69
CA ALA A 284 19.58 4.57 -1.50
C ALA A 284 18.41 5.51 -1.16
N GLY A 285 17.75 6.10 -2.18
CA GLY A 285 16.44 6.71 -2.01
C GLY A 285 15.37 5.63 -2.00
N ILE A 286 14.35 5.78 -1.16
CA ILE A 286 13.33 4.74 -0.97
C ILE A 286 11.94 5.35 -1.08
N LEU A 287 11.12 4.82 -1.98
CA LEU A 287 9.69 5.10 -2.06
C LEU A 287 8.92 3.90 -1.53
N LEU A 288 8.29 4.08 -0.38
CA LEU A 288 7.49 3.08 0.30
C LEU A 288 6.01 3.41 0.14
N VAL A 289 5.23 2.49 -0.40
CA VAL A 289 3.76 2.61 -0.42
C VAL A 289 3.17 1.77 0.69
N THR A 290 2.25 2.37 1.42
CA THR A 290 1.59 1.71 2.54
C THR A 290 0.19 2.25 2.79
N HIS A 291 -0.69 1.42 3.34
CA HIS A 291 -1.95 1.84 3.93
C HIS A 291 -1.86 1.99 5.46
N LEU A 292 -0.81 1.45 6.07
CA LEU A 292 -0.54 1.50 7.51
C LEU A 292 0.85 2.09 7.74
N LEU A 293 0.91 3.31 8.25
CA LEU A 293 2.15 3.92 8.68
C LEU A 293 2.20 3.90 10.21
N ARG A 294 2.81 2.85 10.78
CA ARG A 294 2.98 2.72 12.24
C ARG A 294 4.10 3.61 12.76
N ASP A 295 5.15 3.73 11.99
CA ASP A 295 6.41 4.34 12.41
C ASP A 295 6.74 5.55 11.52
N VAL A 296 5.94 6.62 11.66
CA VAL A 296 6.13 7.89 10.91
C VAL A 296 7.53 8.44 11.12
N ASP A 297 8.11 8.20 12.30
CA ASP A 297 9.44 8.70 12.67
C ASP A 297 10.59 8.00 11.90
N LEU A 298 10.32 6.86 11.27
CA LEU A 298 11.31 6.12 10.47
C LEU A 298 11.41 6.59 9.02
N VAL A 299 10.50 7.45 8.57
CA VAL A 299 10.50 8.03 7.23
C VAL A 299 10.82 9.52 7.29
N ASP A 300 11.46 10.04 6.24
CA ASP A 300 11.81 11.47 6.18
C ASP A 300 10.61 12.33 5.79
N ARG A 301 9.68 11.76 5.02
CA ARG A 301 8.51 12.47 4.49
C ARG A 301 7.35 11.51 4.18
N VAL A 302 6.13 11.97 4.46
CA VAL A 302 4.89 11.29 4.10
C VAL A 302 4.17 12.09 3.02
N VAL A 303 3.69 11.41 2.00
CA VAL A 303 2.87 11.97 0.92
C VAL A 303 1.53 11.24 0.91
N GLU A 304 0.45 11.98 1.08
CA GLU A 304 -0.90 11.41 1.04
C GLU A 304 -1.48 11.52 -0.38
N LEU A 305 -1.93 10.40 -0.94
CA LEU A 305 -2.71 10.43 -2.17
C LEU A 305 -4.19 10.66 -1.84
N PRO A 306 -4.84 11.62 -2.52
CA PRO A 306 -6.25 11.89 -2.30
C PRO A 306 -7.10 10.66 -2.62
N ALA A 307 -8.22 10.52 -1.91
CA ALA A 307 -9.20 9.48 -2.21
C ALA A 307 -9.65 9.57 -3.67
N PRO A 308 -9.96 8.45 -4.34
CA PRO A 308 -10.43 8.45 -5.71
C PRO A 308 -11.66 9.34 -5.83
N GLN A 309 -11.61 10.38 -6.68
CA GLN A 309 -12.80 11.17 -6.99
C GLN A 309 -13.79 10.26 -7.72
N GLU A 310 -14.94 9.99 -7.11
CA GLU A 310 -16.08 9.42 -7.81
C GLU A 310 -16.49 10.42 -8.89
N ASP A 311 -16.43 10.00 -10.15
CA ASP A 311 -16.93 10.81 -11.25
C ASP A 311 -18.38 11.22 -10.95
N ALA A 312 -18.60 12.49 -10.64
CA ALA A 312 -19.92 13.08 -10.35
C ALA A 312 -20.94 12.93 -11.51
N ARG A 313 -20.58 12.22 -12.58
CA ARG A 313 -21.39 11.95 -13.77
C ARG A 313 -22.18 10.64 -13.72
N ARG A 314 -22.15 9.85 -12.64
CA ARG A 314 -22.90 8.59 -12.56
C ARG A 314 -24.29 8.70 -11.93
N THR A 315 -24.72 9.86 -11.49
CA THR A 315 -26.09 10.07 -10.97
C THR A 315 -27.00 10.67 -12.03
N VAL A 316 -26.98 10.15 -13.25
CA VAL A 316 -28.14 10.28 -14.14
C VAL A 316 -28.93 8.98 -14.03
N LEU A 317 -29.79 8.92 -13.05
CA LEU A 317 -30.88 7.95 -12.96
C LEU A 317 -31.66 8.00 -14.30
N ARG A 318 -31.50 6.96 -15.11
CA ARG A 318 -32.34 6.71 -16.27
C ARG A 318 -33.75 6.42 -15.76
N MET A 319 -34.59 7.44 -15.68
CA MET A 319 -36.01 7.25 -15.44
C MET A 319 -36.58 6.34 -16.53
N PRO A 320 -37.35 5.29 -16.19
CA PRO A 320 -38.00 4.46 -17.20
C PRO A 320 -39.01 5.34 -17.96
N ARG A 321 -38.93 5.31 -19.28
CA ARG A 321 -39.91 5.95 -20.15
C ARG A 321 -41.27 5.33 -19.86
N ARG A 322 -42.18 6.16 -19.30
CA ARG A 322 -43.60 5.83 -19.12
C ARG A 322 -44.23 5.77 -20.52
N THR A 323 -44.52 4.59 -20.99
CA THR A 323 -45.34 4.35 -22.19
C THR A 323 -46.76 4.85 -21.93
N LEU A 324 -47.09 5.97 -22.52
CA LEU A 324 -48.48 6.42 -22.61
C LEU A 324 -49.21 5.46 -23.58
N ARG A 325 -50.04 4.60 -23.02
CA ARG A 325 -51.08 3.87 -23.80
C ARG A 325 -52.08 4.96 -24.28
N LYS A 326 -52.19 5.14 -25.60
CA LYS A 326 -53.35 5.78 -26.21
C LYS A 326 -54.50 4.76 -26.13
N GLU A 327 -55.52 5.05 -25.33
CA GLU A 327 -56.84 4.46 -25.49
C GLU A 327 -57.56 5.30 -26.54
N SER A 328 -57.96 4.60 -27.63
CA SER A 328 -58.86 5.16 -28.65
C SER A 328 -60.29 4.76 -28.23
N ALA A 329 -61.18 5.74 -28.11
CA ALA A 329 -62.59 5.56 -28.23
C ALA A 329 -63.01 5.83 -29.66
#